data_2b104e1a9767ce8f2ef1ee4ef1d4cf4e
#
_entry.id   2b104e1a9767ce8f2ef1ee4ef1d4cf4e
#
_cell.length_a   1.000
_cell.length_b   1.000
_cell.length_c   1.000
_cell.angle_alpha   90.00
_cell.angle_beta   90.00
_cell.angle_gamma   90.00
#
_symmetry.space_group_name_H-M   'P 1'
#
loop_
_entity.id
_entity.type
_entity.pdbx_description
1 polymer ?
#
loop_
_entity_poly.entity_id
_entity_poly.type
_entity_poly.pdbx_seq_one_letter_code
_entity_poly.pdbx_strand_id
1 'polypeptide(L)'
;MENKTNELINASSYEVACAAVKVLMKMKGSSIKLFCVKDTSSVTDYYITVTGRSKTQVASLAEEVVYQLGNAGRDAARVEGKRGDTWILVDYIDVIVQVFDSEARSFYDFDRLLAEAELIDISHIEKELDNEN
;
A
#
# COMPACT_ATOMS: atom_id res chain seq x y z
N MET A 1 -3.26 -3.42 23.45
CA MET A 1 -1.99 -2.76 23.13
C MET A 1 -1.20 -3.58 22.12
N GLU A 2 -0.77 -2.95 21.06
CA GLU A 2 0.03 -3.62 20.05
C GLU A 2 1.50 -3.61 20.42
N ASN A 3 2.15 -4.75 20.25
CA ASN A 3 3.58 -4.85 20.50
C ASN A 3 4.35 -4.42 19.27
N LYS A 4 5.33 -3.57 19.48
CA LYS A 4 6.25 -3.21 18.41
C LYS A 4 7.17 -4.38 18.12
N THR A 5 7.44 -4.61 16.86
CA THR A 5 8.37 -5.61 16.40
C THR A 5 9.43 -4.96 15.51
N ASN A 6 10.40 -5.73 15.09
CA ASN A 6 11.45 -5.24 14.19
C ASN A 6 11.47 -6.04 12.88
N GLU A 7 10.35 -6.67 12.56
CA GLU A 7 10.24 -7.53 11.38
C GLU A 7 10.66 -6.85 10.08
N LEU A 8 10.36 -5.56 9.95
CA LEU A 8 10.60 -4.84 8.70
C LEU A 8 11.85 -3.96 8.71
N ILE A 9 12.63 -3.93 9.80
CA ILE A 9 13.81 -3.07 9.87
C ILE A 9 14.79 -3.38 8.73
N ASN A 10 15.06 -4.66 8.49
CA ASN A 10 15.96 -5.09 7.44
C ASN A 10 15.26 -5.83 6.31
N ALA A 11 13.95 -5.63 6.18
CA ALA A 11 13.16 -6.30 5.16
C ALA A 11 13.48 -5.76 3.77
N SER A 12 13.37 -6.63 2.78
CA SER A 12 13.51 -6.23 1.38
C SER A 12 12.33 -5.34 0.98
N SER A 13 12.47 -4.61 -0.11
CA SER A 13 11.35 -3.80 -0.64
C SER A 13 10.13 -4.68 -0.94
N TYR A 14 10.33 -5.89 -1.44
CA TYR A 14 9.25 -6.82 -1.69
C TYR A 14 8.51 -7.20 -0.39
N GLU A 15 9.26 -7.49 0.66
CA GLU A 15 8.65 -7.84 1.96
C GLU A 15 7.86 -6.67 2.55
N VAL A 16 8.37 -5.45 2.42
CA VAL A 16 7.66 -4.24 2.86
C VAL A 16 6.36 -4.07 2.05
N ALA A 17 6.46 -4.25 0.73
CA ALA A 17 5.29 -4.15 -0.15
C ALA A 17 4.21 -5.18 0.23
N CYS A 18 4.61 -6.43 0.46
CA CYS A 18 3.67 -7.48 0.86
C CYS A 18 3.03 -7.19 2.22
N ALA A 19 3.79 -6.64 3.16
CA ALA A 19 3.25 -6.25 4.46
C ALA A 19 2.17 -5.17 4.31
N ALA A 20 2.42 -4.17 3.47
CA ALA A 20 1.44 -3.11 3.20
C ALA A 20 0.17 -3.67 2.55
N VAL A 21 0.33 -4.54 1.54
CA VAL A 21 -0.81 -5.19 0.88
C VAL A 21 -1.65 -5.96 1.90
N LYS A 22 -1.00 -6.68 2.80
CA LYS A 22 -1.70 -7.46 3.82
C LYS A 22 -2.56 -6.57 4.73
N VAL A 23 -2.03 -5.42 5.15
CA VAL A 23 -2.79 -4.46 5.95
C VAL A 23 -4.01 -3.97 5.16
N LEU A 24 -3.81 -3.62 3.90
CA LEU A 24 -4.90 -3.11 3.05
C LEU A 24 -6.00 -4.15 2.86
N MET A 25 -5.64 -5.42 2.71
CA MET A 25 -6.61 -6.52 2.62
C MET A 25 -7.40 -6.67 3.90
N LYS A 26 -6.74 -6.64 5.05
CA LYS A 26 -7.41 -6.72 6.36
C LYS A 26 -8.41 -5.58 6.54
N MET A 27 -8.09 -4.42 6.02
CA MET A 27 -8.95 -3.23 6.11
C MET A 27 -10.00 -3.16 5.01
N LYS A 28 -10.10 -4.22 4.19
CA LYS A 28 -11.11 -4.34 3.13
C LYS A 28 -10.96 -3.29 2.04
N GLY A 29 -9.75 -2.87 1.73
CA GLY A 29 -9.48 -2.03 0.57
C GLY A 29 -9.87 -2.75 -0.71
N SER A 30 -10.36 -2.01 -1.70
CA SER A 30 -10.82 -2.55 -2.97
C SER A 30 -9.76 -2.43 -4.05
N SER A 31 -9.78 -3.36 -5.00
CA SER A 31 -8.91 -3.31 -6.20
C SER A 31 -7.44 -3.07 -5.84
N ILE A 32 -6.94 -3.85 -4.90
CA ILE A 32 -5.54 -3.76 -4.48
C ILE A 32 -4.66 -4.34 -5.57
N LYS A 33 -3.68 -3.55 -6.03
CA LYS A 33 -2.72 -4.00 -7.04
C LYS A 33 -1.30 -3.66 -6.59
N LEU A 34 -0.39 -4.57 -6.83
CA LEU A 34 1.04 -4.43 -6.53
C LEU A 34 1.82 -4.50 -7.83
N PHE A 35 2.56 -3.45 -8.13
CA PHE A 35 3.37 -3.34 -9.35
C PHE A 35 4.85 -3.29 -9.01
N CYS A 36 5.66 -4.10 -9.70
CA CYS A 36 7.10 -3.99 -9.64
C CYS A 36 7.55 -3.03 -10.74
N VAL A 37 8.23 -1.96 -10.35
CA VAL A 37 8.68 -0.91 -11.28
C VAL A 37 10.20 -0.74 -11.28
N LYS A 38 10.93 -1.73 -10.77
CA LYS A 38 12.39 -1.67 -10.68
C LYS A 38 13.06 -1.38 -12.02
N ASP A 39 12.54 -1.97 -13.08
CA ASP A 39 13.13 -1.86 -14.41
C ASP A 39 12.62 -0.64 -15.20
N THR A 40 11.55 0.00 -14.73
CA THR A 40 10.90 1.08 -15.46
C THR A 40 10.94 2.43 -14.74
N SER A 41 11.38 2.44 -13.48
CA SER A 41 11.39 3.67 -12.67
C SER A 41 12.65 3.75 -11.84
N SER A 42 13.17 4.96 -11.70
CA SER A 42 14.27 5.24 -10.78
C SER A 42 13.75 5.81 -9.45
N VAL A 43 12.42 5.96 -9.31
CA VAL A 43 11.81 6.59 -8.14
C VAL A 43 11.63 5.61 -6.99
N THR A 44 11.15 4.39 -7.31
CA THR A 44 10.85 3.39 -6.29
C THR A 44 10.93 2.00 -6.92
N ASP A 45 10.88 0.96 -6.09
CA ASP A 45 10.87 -0.43 -6.56
C ASP A 45 9.44 -0.94 -6.80
N TYR A 46 8.49 -0.52 -5.96
CA TYR A 46 7.11 -1.02 -6.01
C TYR A 46 6.12 0.11 -5.82
N TYR A 47 5.02 0.04 -6.58
CA TYR A 47 3.84 0.84 -6.32
C TYR A 47 2.69 -0.08 -5.90
N ILE A 48 1.91 0.39 -4.94
CA ILE A 48 0.67 -0.27 -4.55
C ILE A 48 -0.47 0.72 -4.79
N THR A 49 -1.53 0.27 -5.46
CA THR A 49 -2.74 1.06 -5.64
C THR A 49 -3.89 0.37 -4.95
N VAL A 50 -4.77 1.14 -4.33
CA VAL A 50 -5.93 0.62 -3.61
C VAL A 50 -7.04 1.66 -3.64
N THR A 51 -8.29 1.19 -3.63
CA THR A 51 -9.46 2.06 -3.61
C THR A 51 -10.16 1.96 -2.27
N GLY A 52 -10.47 3.11 -1.67
CA GLY A 52 -11.38 3.22 -0.55
C GLY A 52 -12.77 3.59 -1.05
N ARG A 53 -13.81 3.03 -0.44
CA ARG A 53 -15.21 3.28 -0.85
C ARG A 53 -15.74 4.64 -0.40
N SER A 54 -14.98 5.35 0.43
CA SER A 54 -15.33 6.69 0.92
C SER A 54 -14.05 7.43 1.29
N LYS A 55 -14.13 8.73 1.45
CA LYS A 55 -12.99 9.53 1.92
C LYS A 55 -12.55 9.08 3.31
N THR A 56 -13.49 8.66 4.16
CA THR A 56 -13.18 8.14 5.49
C THR A 56 -12.35 6.86 5.37
N GLN A 57 -12.72 5.95 4.48
CA GLN A 57 -11.94 4.73 4.30
C GLN A 57 -10.59 5.01 3.66
N VAL A 58 -10.49 5.96 2.73
CA VAL A 58 -9.20 6.37 2.16
C VAL A 58 -8.24 6.76 3.29
N ALA A 59 -8.69 7.60 4.21
CA ALA A 59 -7.87 8.02 5.35
C ALA A 59 -7.54 6.83 6.25
N SER A 60 -8.51 5.98 6.56
CA SER A 60 -8.30 4.84 7.44
C SER A 60 -7.31 3.83 6.86
N LEU A 61 -7.38 3.57 5.56
CA LEU A 61 -6.43 2.67 4.89
C LEU A 61 -5.01 3.20 5.00
N ALA A 62 -4.80 4.48 4.68
CA ALA A 62 -3.47 5.09 4.76
C ALA A 62 -2.94 5.10 6.19
N GLU A 63 -3.77 5.51 7.14
CA GLU A 63 -3.38 5.59 8.55
C GLU A 63 -3.01 4.22 9.11
N GLU A 64 -3.76 3.19 8.74
CA GLU A 64 -3.50 1.84 9.25
C GLU A 64 -2.21 1.26 8.67
N VAL A 65 -1.90 1.52 7.41
CA VAL A 65 -0.61 1.12 6.83
C VAL A 65 0.52 1.77 7.61
N VAL A 66 0.45 3.09 7.83
CA VAL A 66 1.49 3.82 8.59
C VAL A 66 1.66 3.23 9.98
N TYR A 67 0.55 2.96 10.66
CA TYR A 67 0.55 2.44 12.03
C TYR A 67 1.14 1.02 12.10
N GLN A 68 0.65 0.11 11.27
CA GLN A 68 1.07 -1.29 11.31
C GLN A 68 2.53 -1.46 10.89
N LEU A 69 2.95 -0.80 9.81
CA LEU A 69 4.33 -0.90 9.36
C LEU A 69 5.28 -0.20 10.34
N GLY A 70 4.84 0.90 10.95
CA GLY A 70 5.61 1.57 12.00
C GLY A 70 5.85 0.65 13.20
N ASN A 71 4.82 -0.09 13.62
CA ASN A 71 4.94 -1.06 14.70
C ASN A 71 5.86 -2.23 14.35
N ALA A 72 6.02 -2.52 13.07
CA ALA A 72 6.91 -3.57 12.58
C ALA A 72 8.34 -3.07 12.31
N GLY A 73 8.61 -1.80 12.61
CA GLY A 73 9.94 -1.23 12.49
C GLY A 73 10.19 -0.43 11.22
N ARG A 74 9.15 -0.18 10.43
CA ARG A 74 9.30 0.58 9.18
C ARG A 74 8.41 1.82 9.20
N ASP A 75 9.01 2.97 9.44
CA ASP A 75 8.29 4.25 9.42
C ASP A 75 8.21 4.78 7.99
N ALA A 76 7.08 5.42 7.66
CA ALA A 76 6.95 6.11 6.38
C ALA A 76 7.92 7.29 6.34
N ALA A 77 8.59 7.47 5.21
CA ALA A 77 9.45 8.62 5.01
C ALA A 77 8.61 9.89 4.83
N ARG A 78 7.42 9.74 4.24
CA ARG A 78 6.56 10.87 3.96
C ARG A 78 5.13 10.39 3.72
N VAL A 79 4.17 11.20 4.14
CA VAL A 79 2.76 10.99 3.81
C VAL A 79 2.28 12.28 3.14
N GLU A 80 1.70 12.18 1.96
CA GLU A 80 1.09 13.30 1.26
C GLU A 80 -0.42 13.11 1.25
N GLY A 81 -1.14 14.17 1.62
CA GLY A 81 -2.58 14.12 1.76
C GLY A 81 -2.99 14.00 3.22
N LYS A 82 -4.26 14.29 3.48
CA LYS A 82 -4.80 14.32 4.82
C LYS A 82 -6.22 13.75 4.83
N ARG A 83 -6.73 13.49 6.04
CA ARG A 83 -8.11 13.00 6.20
C ARG A 83 -9.09 13.95 5.51
N GLY A 84 -9.96 13.39 4.68
CA GLY A 84 -10.91 14.13 3.87
C GLY A 84 -10.49 14.26 2.41
N ASP A 85 -9.23 13.96 2.09
CA ASP A 85 -8.75 13.98 0.70
C ASP A 85 -9.19 12.73 -0.04
N THR A 86 -9.26 12.84 -1.36
CA THR A 86 -9.64 11.72 -2.23
C THR A 86 -8.44 10.86 -2.64
N TRP A 87 -7.24 11.29 -2.31
CA TRP A 87 -6.00 10.63 -2.68
C TRP A 87 -4.96 10.89 -1.59
N ILE A 88 -4.44 9.83 -1.01
CA ILE A 88 -3.37 9.89 0.01
C ILE A 88 -2.24 8.97 -0.43
N LEU A 89 -1.02 9.47 -0.35
CA LEU A 89 0.18 8.73 -0.72
C LEU A 89 1.02 8.47 0.53
N VAL A 90 1.46 7.22 0.71
CA VAL A 90 2.38 6.85 1.79
C VAL A 90 3.68 6.39 1.15
N ASP A 91 4.76 7.11 1.42
CA ASP A 91 6.06 6.92 0.77
C ASP A 91 7.06 6.27 1.72
N TYR A 92 7.51 5.06 1.37
CA TYR A 92 8.55 4.31 2.08
C TYR A 92 9.89 4.33 1.33
N ILE A 93 10.04 5.19 0.33
CA ILE A 93 11.19 5.31 -0.56
C ILE A 93 11.21 4.20 -1.61
N ASP A 94 11.36 2.94 -1.17
CA ASP A 94 11.40 1.79 -2.09
C ASP A 94 10.01 1.17 -2.36
N VAL A 95 9.00 1.63 -1.64
CA VAL A 95 7.60 1.24 -1.84
C VAL A 95 6.73 2.48 -1.65
N ILE A 96 5.86 2.74 -2.60
CA ILE A 96 4.91 3.87 -2.51
C ILE A 96 3.49 3.30 -2.57
N VAL A 97 2.70 3.60 -1.54
CA VAL A 97 1.29 3.19 -1.46
C VAL A 97 0.43 4.37 -1.87
N GLN A 98 -0.48 4.14 -2.82
CA GLN A 98 -1.39 5.17 -3.29
C GLN A 98 -2.82 4.75 -3.01
N VAL A 99 -3.51 5.52 -2.18
CA VAL A 99 -4.88 5.24 -1.76
C VAL A 99 -5.80 6.27 -2.38
N PHE A 100 -6.77 5.83 -3.15
CA PHE A 100 -7.73 6.70 -3.85
C PHE A 100 -9.16 6.34 -3.45
N ASP A 101 -10.09 7.30 -3.55
CA ASP A 101 -11.48 6.90 -3.67
C ASP A 101 -11.72 6.49 -5.15
N SER A 102 -12.89 5.96 -5.47
CA SER A 102 -13.14 5.41 -6.81
C SER A 102 -13.13 6.48 -7.89
N GLU A 103 -13.63 7.67 -7.58
CA GLU A 103 -13.62 8.78 -8.55
C GLU A 103 -12.21 9.24 -8.87
N ALA A 104 -11.38 9.42 -7.83
CA ALA A 104 -10.00 9.85 -8.01
C ALA A 104 -9.20 8.81 -8.78
N ARG A 105 -9.40 7.51 -8.47
CA ARG A 105 -8.69 6.45 -9.18
C ARG A 105 -9.00 6.46 -10.67
N SER A 106 -10.27 6.62 -11.02
CA SER A 106 -10.69 6.72 -12.42
C SER A 106 -10.19 8.00 -13.08
N PHE A 107 -10.30 9.13 -12.36
CA PHE A 107 -9.93 10.43 -12.91
C PHE A 107 -8.44 10.53 -13.21
N TYR A 108 -7.60 10.15 -12.25
CA TYR A 108 -6.15 10.22 -12.43
C TYR A 108 -5.60 9.06 -13.24
N ASP A 109 -6.32 7.93 -13.25
CA ASP A 109 -5.96 6.73 -14.03
C ASP A 109 -4.49 6.33 -13.84
N PHE A 110 -4.05 6.34 -12.57
CA PHE A 110 -2.66 6.07 -12.23
C PHE A 110 -2.20 4.68 -12.69
N ASP A 111 -3.10 3.69 -12.64
CA ASP A 111 -2.79 2.33 -13.06
C ASP A 111 -2.37 2.27 -14.53
N ARG A 112 -2.90 3.18 -15.35
CA ARG A 112 -2.55 3.25 -16.78
C ARG A 112 -1.10 3.67 -16.96
N LEU A 113 -0.59 4.53 -16.07
CA LEU A 113 0.83 4.93 -16.09
C LEU A 113 1.74 3.76 -15.78
N LEU A 114 1.21 2.71 -15.15
CA LEU A 114 1.93 1.51 -14.77
C LEU A 114 1.65 0.33 -15.71
N ALA A 115 1.05 0.57 -16.88
CA ALA A 115 0.64 -0.49 -17.79
C ALA A 115 1.80 -1.39 -18.26
N GLU A 116 3.02 -0.84 -18.31
CA GLU A 116 4.20 -1.60 -18.70
C GLU A 116 4.97 -2.20 -17.52
N ALA A 117 4.52 -1.92 -16.30
CA ALA A 117 5.13 -2.49 -15.11
C ALA A 117 4.63 -3.92 -14.89
N GLU A 118 5.41 -4.70 -14.18
CA GLU A 118 5.02 -6.06 -13.84
C GLU A 118 3.96 -6.04 -12.73
N LEU A 119 2.77 -6.59 -13.03
CA LEU A 119 1.73 -6.76 -12.02
C LEU A 119 2.05 -8.03 -11.23
N ILE A 120 2.23 -7.89 -9.93
CA ILE A 120 2.60 -9.00 -9.06
C ILE A 120 1.33 -9.70 -8.54
N ASP A 121 1.32 -11.02 -8.60
CA ASP A 121 0.23 -11.82 -8.05
C ASP A 121 0.27 -11.77 -6.52
N ILE A 122 -0.81 -11.31 -5.91
CA ILE A 122 -0.93 -11.18 -4.45
C ILE A 122 -1.86 -12.22 -3.82
N SER A 123 -2.25 -13.24 -4.59
CA SER A 123 -3.16 -14.28 -4.08
C SER A 123 -2.59 -15.05 -2.89
N HIS A 124 -1.27 -15.19 -2.80
CA HIS A 124 -0.64 -15.84 -1.65
C HIS A 124 -0.89 -15.09 -0.33
N ILE A 125 -1.03 -13.76 -0.41
CA ILE A 125 -1.32 -12.94 0.77
C ILE A 125 -2.76 -13.17 1.23
N GLU A 126 -3.70 -13.29 0.29
CA GLU A 126 -5.09 -13.63 0.61
C GLU A 126 -5.16 -14.97 1.32
N LYS A 127 -4.41 -15.96 0.84
CA LYS A 127 -4.36 -17.30 1.44
C LYS A 127 -3.80 -17.27 2.85
N GLU A 128 -2.76 -16.46 3.09
CA GLU A 128 -2.21 -16.29 4.42
C GLU A 128 -3.26 -15.75 5.39
N LEU A 129 -4.04 -14.75 4.95
CA LEU A 129 -5.09 -14.17 5.78
C LEU A 129 -6.21 -15.16 6.06
N ASP A 130 -6.60 -15.97 5.09
CA ASP A 130 -7.63 -16.99 5.27
C ASP A 130 -7.17 -18.03 6.29
N ASN A 131 -5.89 -18.39 6.28
CA ASN A 131 -5.33 -19.37 7.20
C ASN A 131 -5.16 -18.83 8.62
N GLU A 132 -5.13 -17.51 8.80
CA GLU A 132 -5.03 -16.88 10.12
C GLU A 132 -6.36 -16.85 10.86
N ASN A 133 -7.46 -17.12 10.18
CA ASN A 133 -8.81 -17.09 10.79
C ASN A 133 -9.23 -18.48 11.33
#